data_e12f856cfeb719008dd1918334226fbe
#
_entry.id   e12f856cfeb719008dd1918334226fbe
#
_cell.length_a   1.000
_cell.length_b   1.000
_cell.length_c   1.000
_cell.angle_alpha   90.00
_cell.angle_beta   90.00
_cell.angle_gamma   90.00
#
_symmetry.space_group_name_H-M   'P 1'
#
loop_
_entity.id
_entity.type
_entity.pdbx_description
1 polymer ?
#
loop_
_entity_poly.entity_id
_entity_poly.type
_entity_poly.pdbx_seq_one_letter_code
_entity_poly.pdbx_strand_id
1 'polypeptide(L)'
;MAHVPQIRIPATYLRGGTSKGVFFRLEDLPEAARVPGAARDALLMRVIGSPDPYGKQIDGMGGATSSTSKTVIISKSTRPDHDVDYLFGQVAIDKAFIDWSGNCGNLSAAVGPFAIAGGLVARERVPDNGVAVVRIWQANIGKTIVAHVPIRDGEVQETGDFELDGVTFPAAEVQLEFMDPAADEDGAGGAMFPTGNLVDDLEVPGIGTLKATMINAGIPTIFVEAEAIGYTGTELQDAINGDEAALQRFETIRAYGALRMGLIRSLDEIAQRQHTPKVAFVARPADYVASSGRPVAAGDVDLLVRAMSMGKLHHAMMGTAAVAIGTAAAIPGTLVNLAAGGGEREAVRFGHPSGTLRVGAQASQDGGEWVVTKAIMSRSARVLMEGAVRVPGDAFRAAPRT
;
A
#
# COMPACT_ATOMS: atom_id res chain seq x y z
N MET A 1 2.41 41.75 -1.55
CA MET A 1 1.54 40.69 -0.96
C MET A 1 1.56 40.86 0.55
N ALA A 2 0.43 40.73 1.22
CA ALA A 2 0.39 40.76 2.68
C ALA A 2 1.14 39.55 3.25
N HIS A 3 1.87 39.72 4.35
CA HIS A 3 2.55 38.66 5.05
C HIS A 3 1.53 37.66 5.61
N VAL A 4 1.66 36.36 5.25
CA VAL A 4 0.85 35.28 5.80
C VAL A 4 1.74 34.51 6.80
N PRO A 5 1.42 34.55 8.11
CA PRO A 5 2.19 33.82 9.09
C PRO A 5 2.06 32.30 8.88
N GLN A 6 3.14 31.58 9.17
CA GLN A 6 3.06 30.12 9.18
C GLN A 6 2.36 29.61 10.43
N ILE A 7 1.53 28.59 10.25
CA ILE A 7 0.95 27.79 11.34
C ILE A 7 1.81 26.56 11.60
N ARG A 8 1.70 26.02 12.81
CA ARG A 8 2.37 24.80 13.25
C ARG A 8 1.32 23.73 13.48
N ILE A 9 1.48 22.56 12.88
CA ILE A 9 0.57 21.44 13.01
C ILE A 9 1.35 20.26 13.57
N PRO A 10 0.99 19.72 14.74
CA PRO A 10 1.64 18.53 15.28
C PRO A 10 1.63 17.40 14.27
N ALA A 11 2.76 16.75 14.09
CA ALA A 11 2.93 15.68 13.13
C ALA A 11 4.07 14.74 13.53
N THR A 12 3.95 13.49 13.13
CA THR A 12 5.00 12.49 13.26
C THR A 12 5.36 11.96 11.88
N TYR A 13 6.65 11.96 11.56
CA TYR A 13 7.15 11.38 10.32
C TYR A 13 7.60 9.96 10.59
N LEU A 14 6.88 8.99 10.03
CA LEU A 14 7.10 7.56 10.29
C LEU A 14 7.45 6.81 9.01
N ARG A 15 8.31 5.82 9.18
CA ARG A 15 8.45 4.70 8.27
C ARG A 15 7.53 3.56 8.74
N GLY A 16 6.78 3.00 7.83
CA GLY A 16 6.09 1.73 7.98
C GLY A 16 6.41 0.85 6.80
N GLY A 17 6.91 -0.37 7.05
CA GLY A 17 7.44 -1.22 5.99
C GLY A 17 8.45 -0.49 5.12
N THR A 18 8.31 -0.59 3.80
CA THR A 18 9.15 0.09 2.81
C THR A 18 8.57 1.45 2.35
N SER A 19 7.72 2.06 3.14
CA SER A 19 7.14 3.38 2.88
C SER A 19 7.37 4.32 4.05
N LYS A 20 7.31 5.63 3.81
CA LYS A 20 7.28 6.65 4.86
C LYS A 20 6.23 7.72 4.53
N GLY A 21 5.68 8.33 5.57
CA GLY A 21 4.65 9.34 5.44
C GLY A 21 4.52 10.22 6.67
N VAL A 22 3.79 11.32 6.51
CA VAL A 22 3.47 12.24 7.60
C VAL A 22 2.15 11.82 8.23
N PHE A 23 2.18 11.57 9.53
CA PHE A 23 1.05 11.14 10.33
C PHE A 23 0.52 12.30 11.15
N PHE A 24 -0.79 12.45 11.16
CA PHE A 24 -1.52 13.44 11.93
C PHE A 24 -2.59 12.77 12.79
N ARG A 25 -2.82 13.31 13.97
CA ARG A 25 -4.08 13.09 14.66
C ARG A 25 -5.13 14.01 14.02
N LEU A 26 -6.33 13.50 13.79
CA LEU A 26 -7.41 14.29 13.18
C LEU A 26 -7.70 15.57 13.96
N GLU A 27 -7.65 15.49 15.29
CA GLU A 27 -7.91 16.61 16.19
C GLU A 27 -6.85 17.71 16.16
N ASP A 28 -5.61 17.40 15.71
CA ASP A 28 -4.52 18.37 15.60
C ASP A 28 -4.57 19.16 14.29
N LEU A 29 -5.37 18.72 13.32
CA LEU A 29 -5.56 19.45 12.07
C LEU A 29 -6.38 20.74 12.31
N PRO A 30 -6.11 21.82 11.54
CA PRO A 30 -7.01 22.98 11.49
C PRO A 30 -8.45 22.56 11.21
N GLU A 31 -9.41 23.21 11.84
CA GLU A 31 -10.83 22.83 11.77
C GLU A 31 -11.33 22.62 10.34
N ALA A 32 -10.97 23.51 9.42
CA ALA A 32 -11.35 23.40 8.01
C ALA A 32 -10.77 22.14 7.30
N ALA A 33 -9.71 21.54 7.83
CA ALA A 33 -9.07 20.34 7.27
C ALA A 33 -9.49 19.04 7.99
N ARG A 34 -10.27 19.12 9.06
CA ARG A 34 -10.77 17.94 9.78
C ARG A 34 -11.82 17.17 8.99
N VAL A 35 -12.54 17.85 8.11
CA VAL A 35 -13.56 17.24 7.25
C VAL A 35 -13.00 16.95 5.86
N PRO A 36 -13.46 15.89 5.16
CA PRO A 36 -13.07 15.64 3.78
C PRO A 36 -13.39 16.82 2.87
N GLY A 37 -12.50 17.11 1.90
CA GLY A 37 -12.72 18.14 0.89
C GLY A 37 -11.47 18.97 0.57
N ALA A 38 -11.65 19.98 -0.25
CA ALA A 38 -10.58 20.76 -0.84
C ALA A 38 -9.61 21.41 0.17
N ALA A 39 -10.11 21.82 1.35
CA ALA A 39 -9.26 22.41 2.39
C ALA A 39 -8.28 21.39 3.00
N ARG A 40 -8.74 20.17 3.27
CA ARG A 40 -7.90 19.06 3.70
C ARG A 40 -6.85 18.71 2.65
N ASP A 41 -7.29 18.54 1.41
CA ASP A 41 -6.40 18.17 0.31
C ASP A 41 -5.34 19.23 0.06
N ALA A 42 -5.71 20.50 0.02
CA ALA A 42 -4.78 21.61 -0.16
C ALA A 42 -3.72 21.65 0.96
N LEU A 43 -4.15 21.50 2.22
CA LEU A 43 -3.23 21.45 3.35
C LEU A 43 -2.23 20.31 3.23
N LEU A 44 -2.73 19.09 3.00
CA LEU A 44 -1.89 17.89 2.96
C LEU A 44 -0.95 17.86 1.75
N MET A 45 -1.41 18.32 0.59
CA MET A 45 -0.55 18.53 -0.57
C MET A 45 0.58 19.52 -0.25
N ARG A 46 0.27 20.62 0.44
CA ARG A 46 1.29 21.60 0.83
C ARG A 46 2.31 21.04 1.81
N VAL A 47 1.87 20.20 2.76
CA VAL A 47 2.78 19.48 3.68
C VAL A 47 3.73 18.56 2.92
N ILE A 48 3.22 17.85 1.93
CA ILE A 48 4.03 16.89 1.15
C ILE A 48 4.91 17.61 0.12
N GLY A 49 4.57 18.84 -0.29
CA GLY A 49 5.28 19.59 -1.32
C GLY A 49 4.78 19.27 -2.73
N SER A 50 3.47 19.13 -2.88
CA SER A 50 2.79 18.84 -4.14
C SER A 50 1.75 19.91 -4.48
N PRO A 51 1.43 20.14 -5.76
CA PRO A 51 2.11 19.58 -6.94
C PRO A 51 3.50 20.17 -7.13
N ASP A 52 4.48 19.35 -7.47
CA ASP A 52 5.84 19.81 -7.76
C ASP A 52 6.21 19.53 -9.22
N PRO A 53 6.29 20.56 -10.09
CA PRO A 53 6.64 20.38 -11.49
C PRO A 53 8.09 19.89 -11.70
N TYR A 54 8.94 20.03 -10.68
CA TYR A 54 10.32 19.53 -10.72
C TYR A 54 10.43 18.05 -10.32
N GLY A 55 9.36 17.46 -9.75
CA GLY A 55 9.34 16.07 -9.32
C GLY A 55 10.32 15.74 -8.21
N LYS A 56 10.59 16.68 -7.29
CA LYS A 56 11.55 16.54 -6.17
C LYS A 56 10.93 16.71 -4.80
N GLN A 57 9.78 17.38 -4.69
CA GLN A 57 9.07 17.71 -3.44
C GLN A 57 9.99 18.41 -2.41
N ILE A 58 10.90 19.29 -2.89
CA ILE A 58 11.91 19.95 -2.04
C ILE A 58 11.26 20.86 -0.98
N ASP A 59 10.13 21.50 -1.31
CA ASP A 59 9.42 22.37 -0.38
C ASP A 59 8.31 21.64 0.39
N GLY A 60 8.61 20.42 0.83
CA GLY A 60 7.69 19.58 1.61
C GLY A 60 8.36 18.34 2.22
N MET A 61 7.55 17.52 2.85
CA MET A 61 7.98 16.30 3.54
C MET A 61 8.02 15.07 2.63
N GLY A 62 7.58 15.20 1.39
CA GLY A 62 7.64 14.13 0.40
C GLY A 62 9.08 13.83 -0.05
N GLY A 63 9.24 12.71 -0.77
CA GLY A 63 10.54 12.28 -1.32
C GLY A 63 10.42 11.84 -2.78
N ALA A 64 9.45 12.39 -3.51
CA ALA A 64 9.27 12.26 -4.96
C ALA A 64 9.18 10.80 -5.48
N THR A 65 8.70 9.88 -4.64
CA THR A 65 8.35 8.51 -5.04
C THR A 65 7.00 8.10 -4.47
N SER A 66 6.38 7.08 -5.05
CA SER A 66 5.13 6.54 -4.52
C SER A 66 5.26 6.01 -3.08
N SER A 67 6.46 5.63 -2.65
CA SER A 67 6.75 5.16 -1.29
C SER A 67 6.90 6.27 -0.27
N THR A 68 7.10 7.51 -0.70
CA THR A 68 7.48 8.64 0.16
C THR A 68 6.55 9.86 0.03
N SER A 69 5.61 9.85 -0.92
CA SER A 69 4.61 10.91 -1.13
C SER A 69 3.27 10.52 -0.50
N LYS A 70 3.22 10.48 0.84
CA LYS A 70 2.11 9.89 1.61
C LYS A 70 1.76 10.69 2.84
N THR A 71 0.47 10.75 3.13
CA THR A 71 -0.07 11.33 4.35
C THR A 71 -1.02 10.36 5.03
N VAL A 72 -1.12 10.44 6.35
CA VAL A 72 -1.97 9.58 7.18
C VAL A 72 -2.68 10.44 8.21
N ILE A 73 -3.97 10.19 8.39
CA ILE A 73 -4.77 10.80 9.46
C ILE A 73 -5.30 9.68 10.34
N ILE A 74 -5.05 9.78 11.63
CA ILE A 74 -5.51 8.83 12.65
C ILE A 74 -6.45 9.54 13.61
N SER A 75 -7.54 8.89 13.95
CA SER A 75 -8.46 9.30 15.02
C SER A 75 -8.81 8.12 15.91
N LYS A 76 -9.25 8.40 17.14
CA LYS A 76 -9.85 7.36 17.96
C LYS A 76 -11.11 6.86 17.27
N SER A 77 -11.29 5.54 17.22
CA SER A 77 -12.46 4.97 16.57
C SER A 77 -13.71 5.17 17.41
N THR A 78 -14.83 5.41 16.75
CA THR A 78 -16.16 5.38 17.37
C THR A 78 -16.81 3.98 17.29
N ARG A 79 -16.16 3.04 16.59
CA ARG A 79 -16.57 1.64 16.47
C ARG A 79 -16.19 0.89 17.75
N PRO A 80 -17.10 0.12 18.37
CA PRO A 80 -16.85 -0.48 19.68
C PRO A 80 -15.73 -1.53 19.69
N ASP A 81 -15.43 -2.14 18.54
CA ASP A 81 -14.46 -3.19 18.37
C ASP A 81 -13.14 -2.73 17.71
N HIS A 82 -12.95 -1.41 17.51
CA HIS A 82 -11.74 -0.81 16.95
C HIS A 82 -11.15 0.24 17.88
N ASP A 83 -9.83 0.36 17.86
CA ASP A 83 -9.11 1.35 18.65
C ASP A 83 -9.03 2.68 17.91
N VAL A 84 -8.67 2.62 16.63
CA VAL A 84 -8.43 3.79 15.80
C VAL A 84 -9.00 3.63 14.40
N ASP A 85 -9.38 4.77 13.81
CA ASP A 85 -9.65 4.90 12.39
C ASP A 85 -8.39 5.40 11.69
N TYR A 86 -8.04 4.74 10.61
CA TYR A 86 -6.87 5.02 9.77
C TYR A 86 -7.31 5.48 8.39
N LEU A 87 -7.02 6.72 8.04
CA LEU A 87 -7.27 7.30 6.71
C LEU A 87 -5.95 7.55 6.00
N PHE A 88 -5.77 6.95 4.83
CA PHE A 88 -4.56 7.04 4.03
C PHE A 88 -4.76 7.92 2.80
N GLY A 89 -3.82 8.83 2.52
CA GLY A 89 -3.78 9.64 1.30
C GLY A 89 -2.49 9.40 0.49
N GLN A 90 -2.63 8.91 -0.74
CA GLN A 90 -1.53 8.87 -1.70
C GLN A 90 -1.48 10.20 -2.44
N VAL A 91 -0.48 11.02 -2.15
CA VAL A 91 -0.32 12.35 -2.76
C VAL A 91 0.38 12.20 -4.11
N ALA A 92 -0.23 12.72 -5.18
CA ALA A 92 0.43 12.81 -6.48
C ALA A 92 1.61 13.78 -6.40
N ILE A 93 2.69 13.50 -7.14
CA ILE A 93 3.93 14.30 -7.05
C ILE A 93 3.78 15.59 -7.85
N ASP A 94 3.32 15.49 -9.09
CA ASP A 94 3.28 16.54 -10.10
C ASP A 94 1.88 17.10 -10.37
N LYS A 95 0.86 16.53 -9.71
CA LYS A 95 -0.55 16.93 -9.88
C LYS A 95 -1.17 17.35 -8.55
N ALA A 96 -2.10 18.32 -8.62
CA ALA A 96 -2.88 18.76 -7.46
C ALA A 96 -3.97 17.73 -7.13
N PHE A 97 -3.56 16.56 -6.61
CA PHE A 97 -4.44 15.44 -6.38
C PHE A 97 -3.95 14.55 -5.23
N ILE A 98 -4.88 14.11 -4.39
CA ILE A 98 -4.68 13.05 -3.40
C ILE A 98 -5.65 11.91 -3.74
N ASP A 99 -5.12 10.71 -3.95
CA ASP A 99 -5.92 9.50 -4.15
C ASP A 99 -6.26 8.90 -2.79
N TRP A 100 -7.54 8.90 -2.47
CA TRP A 100 -8.13 8.33 -1.25
C TRP A 100 -8.75 6.94 -1.48
N SER A 101 -8.62 6.37 -2.70
CA SER A 101 -9.35 5.16 -3.09
C SER A 101 -8.79 3.85 -2.54
N GLY A 102 -7.67 3.89 -1.81
CA GLY A 102 -7.01 2.66 -1.36
C GLY A 102 -6.28 2.77 -0.03
N ASN A 103 -5.71 1.67 0.39
CA ASN A 103 -4.91 1.55 1.60
C ASN A 103 -3.40 1.52 1.29
N CYS A 104 -2.57 1.82 2.30
CA CYS A 104 -1.13 1.58 2.28
C CYS A 104 -0.76 0.50 3.31
N GLY A 105 -0.71 -0.76 2.90
CA GLY A 105 -0.37 -1.87 3.78
C GLY A 105 1.02 -1.78 4.43
N ASN A 106 1.96 -1.04 3.84
CA ASN A 106 3.25 -0.76 4.46
C ASN A 106 3.09 0.22 5.64
N LEU A 107 2.40 1.35 5.44
CA LEU A 107 2.16 2.31 6.52
C LEU A 107 1.22 1.79 7.60
N SER A 108 0.40 0.77 7.31
CA SER A 108 -0.42 0.09 8.32
C SER A 108 0.41 -0.41 9.51
N ALA A 109 1.68 -0.80 9.27
CA ALA A 109 2.59 -1.22 10.34
C ALA A 109 2.97 -0.09 11.31
N ALA A 110 2.86 1.16 10.89
CA ALA A 110 3.16 2.33 11.72
C ALA A 110 1.93 2.86 12.48
N VAL A 111 0.71 2.41 12.11
CA VAL A 111 -0.54 2.91 12.73
C VAL A 111 -0.66 2.49 14.19
N GLY A 112 -0.43 1.20 14.49
CA GLY A 112 -0.46 0.71 15.87
C GLY A 112 0.57 1.39 16.77
N PRO A 113 1.85 1.44 16.38
CA PRO A 113 2.88 2.21 17.09
C PRO A 113 2.51 3.68 17.31
N PHE A 114 2.05 4.38 16.29
CA PHE A 114 1.60 5.77 16.39
C PHE A 114 0.42 5.92 17.37
N ALA A 115 -0.55 5.01 17.30
CA ALA A 115 -1.74 5.06 18.16
C ALA A 115 -1.40 4.84 19.64
N ILE A 116 -0.47 3.91 19.94
CA ILE A 116 -0.01 3.65 21.30
C ILE A 116 0.78 4.85 21.84
N ALA A 117 1.80 5.31 21.11
CA ALA A 117 2.62 6.45 21.50
C ALA A 117 1.80 7.74 21.64
N GLY A 118 0.78 7.92 20.80
CA GLY A 118 -0.14 9.05 20.82
C GLY A 118 -1.24 8.96 21.88
N GLY A 119 -1.30 7.89 22.69
CA GLY A 119 -2.33 7.70 23.74
C GLY A 119 -3.75 7.46 23.19
N LEU A 120 -3.87 7.00 21.93
CA LEU A 120 -5.18 6.68 21.32
C LEU A 120 -5.67 5.28 21.72
N VAL A 121 -4.76 4.40 22.16
CA VAL A 121 -5.06 3.10 22.75
C VAL A 121 -5.09 3.23 24.26
N ALA A 122 -6.08 2.64 24.90
CA ALA A 122 -6.22 2.67 26.36
C ALA A 122 -4.99 2.04 27.04
N ARG A 123 -4.43 2.72 28.06
CA ARG A 123 -3.17 2.31 28.71
C ARG A 123 -3.21 0.90 29.29
N GLU A 124 -4.34 0.49 29.82
CA GLU A 124 -4.57 -0.85 30.38
C GLU A 124 -4.48 -1.97 29.35
N ARG A 125 -4.57 -1.66 28.06
CA ARG A 125 -4.42 -2.59 26.93
C ARG A 125 -2.98 -2.69 26.42
N VAL A 126 -2.10 -1.84 26.91
CA VAL A 126 -0.68 -1.83 26.56
C VAL A 126 0.09 -2.52 27.69
N PRO A 127 0.62 -3.74 27.50
CA PRO A 127 1.38 -4.44 28.52
C PRO A 127 2.71 -3.71 28.82
N ASP A 128 3.30 -3.98 29.95
CA ASP A 128 4.65 -3.47 30.23
C ASP A 128 5.70 -4.13 29.33
N ASN A 129 5.55 -5.44 29.08
CA ASN A 129 6.39 -6.17 28.14
C ASN A 129 5.55 -7.20 27.37
N GLY A 130 5.83 -7.40 26.08
CA GLY A 130 5.14 -8.35 25.24
C GLY A 130 4.55 -7.71 23.97
N VAL A 131 3.31 -8.01 23.67
CA VAL A 131 2.64 -7.56 22.44
C VAL A 131 1.32 -6.86 22.78
N ALA A 132 1.16 -5.63 22.31
CA ALA A 132 -0.12 -4.95 22.29
C ALA A 132 -0.85 -5.22 20.96
N VAL A 133 -2.12 -5.57 21.05
CA VAL A 133 -2.97 -5.81 19.89
C VAL A 133 -3.79 -4.55 19.63
N VAL A 134 -3.61 -3.94 18.47
CA VAL A 134 -4.33 -2.73 18.04
C VAL A 134 -5.25 -3.09 16.89
N ARG A 135 -6.55 -2.88 17.07
CA ARG A 135 -7.56 -3.06 16.02
C ARG A 135 -7.80 -1.74 15.30
N ILE A 136 -7.49 -1.74 14.03
CA ILE A 136 -7.48 -0.56 13.16
C ILE A 136 -8.63 -0.68 12.17
N TRP A 137 -9.50 0.32 12.12
CA TRP A 137 -10.44 0.47 11.03
C TRP A 137 -9.78 1.24 9.89
N GLN A 138 -9.56 0.59 8.77
CA GLN A 138 -9.02 1.24 7.58
C GLN A 138 -10.16 1.90 6.80
N ALA A 139 -10.30 3.22 7.00
CA ALA A 139 -11.48 3.98 6.60
C ALA A 139 -11.65 4.16 5.07
N ASN A 140 -10.57 4.05 4.29
CA ASN A 140 -10.65 4.19 2.83
C ASN A 140 -11.41 3.02 2.16
N ILE A 141 -11.22 1.82 2.70
CA ILE A 141 -11.73 0.58 2.08
C ILE A 141 -12.67 -0.22 3.00
N GLY A 142 -13.01 0.31 4.19
CA GLY A 142 -13.93 -0.35 5.11
C GLY A 142 -13.43 -1.71 5.60
N LYS A 143 -12.16 -1.83 6.01
CA LYS A 143 -11.55 -3.11 6.42
C LYS A 143 -10.89 -3.02 7.78
N THR A 144 -10.90 -4.14 8.50
CA THR A 144 -10.17 -4.29 9.75
C THR A 144 -8.74 -4.74 9.49
N ILE A 145 -7.79 -4.06 10.14
CA ILE A 145 -6.40 -4.48 10.22
C ILE A 145 -6.08 -4.69 11.70
N VAL A 146 -5.46 -5.82 12.04
CA VAL A 146 -4.99 -6.08 13.40
C VAL A 146 -3.47 -5.98 13.40
N ALA A 147 -2.94 -5.06 14.20
CA ALA A 147 -1.50 -4.88 14.37
C ALA A 147 -1.04 -5.45 15.71
N HIS A 148 -0.06 -6.34 15.66
CA HIS A 148 0.62 -6.90 16.83
C HIS A 148 1.91 -6.10 17.05
N VAL A 149 1.88 -5.18 18.00
CA VAL A 149 2.93 -4.21 18.26
C VAL A 149 3.79 -4.66 19.44
N PRO A 150 5.10 -4.85 19.26
CA PRO A 150 5.99 -5.22 20.37
C PRO A 150 6.12 -4.05 21.36
N ILE A 151 6.03 -4.36 22.65
CA ILE A 151 6.09 -3.42 23.75
C ILE A 151 7.24 -3.82 24.68
N ARG A 152 7.98 -2.82 25.14
CA ARG A 152 9.03 -2.95 26.16
C ARG A 152 8.96 -1.79 27.13
N ASP A 153 8.95 -2.12 28.41
CA ASP A 153 8.85 -1.14 29.51
C ASP A 153 7.65 -0.17 29.36
N GLY A 154 6.53 -0.69 28.81
CA GLY A 154 5.31 0.06 28.59
C GLY A 154 5.32 0.97 27.35
N GLU A 155 6.37 0.95 26.55
CA GLU A 155 6.56 1.75 25.34
C GLU A 155 6.66 0.86 24.10
N VAL A 156 6.39 1.44 22.92
CA VAL A 156 6.57 0.74 21.65
C VAL A 156 8.04 0.39 21.46
N GLN A 157 8.33 -0.88 21.25
CA GLN A 157 9.65 -1.33 20.89
C GLN A 157 9.91 -1.07 19.40
N GLU A 158 10.83 -0.16 19.09
CA GLU A 158 11.21 0.15 17.70
C GLU A 158 12.45 -0.62 17.24
N THR A 159 13.36 -0.94 18.17
CA THR A 159 14.60 -1.64 17.89
C THR A 159 14.44 -3.15 17.99
N GLY A 160 15.11 -3.90 17.13
CA GLY A 160 15.05 -5.37 17.06
C GLY A 160 15.94 -5.89 15.96
N ASP A 161 15.85 -7.19 15.70
CA ASP A 161 16.66 -7.93 14.74
C ASP A 161 15.87 -8.36 13.48
N PHE A 162 14.61 -7.95 13.37
CA PHE A 162 13.80 -8.26 12.20
C PHE A 162 14.31 -7.48 10.97
N GLU A 163 14.81 -8.22 10.00
CA GLU A 163 15.25 -7.70 8.71
C GLU A 163 14.08 -7.63 7.72
N LEU A 164 13.98 -6.51 7.02
CA LEU A 164 12.99 -6.30 5.98
C LEU A 164 13.67 -5.82 4.71
N ASP A 165 13.64 -6.63 3.67
CA ASP A 165 14.22 -6.27 2.38
C ASP A 165 13.60 -4.98 1.81
N GLY A 166 14.47 -4.05 1.42
CA GLY A 166 14.09 -2.68 1.04
C GLY A 166 14.15 -1.67 2.20
N VAL A 167 14.56 -2.12 3.40
CA VAL A 167 14.84 -1.27 4.56
C VAL A 167 16.27 -1.54 5.04
N THR A 168 17.04 -0.48 5.25
CA THR A 168 18.49 -0.59 5.50
C THR A 168 18.83 -1.22 6.84
N PHE A 169 18.07 -0.91 7.89
CA PHE A 169 18.39 -1.32 9.26
C PHE A 169 17.31 -2.25 9.81
N PRO A 170 17.70 -3.30 10.58
CA PRO A 170 16.74 -4.12 11.29
C PRO A 170 15.97 -3.29 12.33
N ALA A 171 14.80 -3.79 12.72
CA ALA A 171 13.92 -3.15 13.70
C ALA A 171 13.06 -4.20 14.40
N ALA A 172 12.21 -3.79 15.34
CA ALA A 172 11.23 -4.70 15.91
C ALA A 172 10.16 -5.09 14.88
N GLU A 173 9.77 -6.37 14.92
CA GLU A 173 8.74 -6.90 14.02
C GLU A 173 7.35 -6.42 14.45
N VAL A 174 6.58 -5.91 13.51
CA VAL A 174 5.15 -5.66 13.63
C VAL A 174 4.42 -6.60 12.69
N GLN A 175 3.71 -7.57 13.25
CA GLN A 175 2.87 -8.47 12.47
C GLN A 175 1.53 -7.80 12.20
N LEU A 176 1.07 -7.92 10.97
CA LEU A 176 -0.23 -7.40 10.51
C LEU A 176 -1.11 -8.53 10.03
N GLU A 177 -2.37 -8.52 10.47
CA GLU A 177 -3.44 -9.33 9.91
C GLU A 177 -4.42 -8.42 9.19
N PHE A 178 -4.65 -8.67 7.91
CA PHE A 178 -5.67 -8.01 7.10
C PHE A 178 -6.89 -8.90 7.09
N MET A 179 -7.92 -8.50 7.81
CA MET A 179 -9.13 -9.30 7.98
C MET A 179 -10.03 -9.17 6.77
N ASP A 180 -10.62 -10.29 6.37
CA ASP A 180 -11.56 -10.38 5.24
C ASP A 180 -11.10 -9.54 4.03
N PRO A 181 -9.87 -9.76 3.51
CA PRO A 181 -9.22 -8.85 2.59
C PRO A 181 -9.99 -8.65 1.28
N ALA A 182 -10.91 -9.55 0.97
CA ALA A 182 -11.73 -9.52 -0.23
C ALA A 182 -13.20 -9.15 0.01
N ALA A 183 -13.72 -9.33 1.24
CA ALA A 183 -15.11 -9.01 1.55
C ALA A 183 -15.34 -7.50 1.65
N ASP A 184 -16.51 -7.00 1.32
CA ASP A 184 -16.95 -5.63 1.55
C ASP A 184 -18.13 -5.61 2.52
N GLU A 185 -18.09 -4.72 3.53
CA GLU A 185 -19.20 -4.56 4.47
C GLU A 185 -20.47 -4.04 3.80
N ASP A 186 -20.34 -3.24 2.73
CA ASP A 186 -21.46 -2.62 2.04
C ASP A 186 -21.79 -3.26 0.68
N GLY A 187 -21.08 -4.34 0.28
CA GLY A 187 -21.25 -4.98 -1.03
C GLY A 187 -20.86 -4.12 -2.24
N ALA A 188 -20.24 -2.97 -2.00
CA ALA A 188 -19.92 -1.99 -3.05
C ALA A 188 -18.56 -2.23 -3.74
N GLY A 189 -17.66 -3.02 -3.13
CA GLY A 189 -16.32 -3.31 -3.68
C GLY A 189 -16.28 -4.56 -4.56
N GLY A 190 -17.36 -5.28 -4.66
CA GLY A 190 -17.49 -6.43 -5.54
C GLY A 190 -16.86 -7.72 -5.00
N ALA A 191 -17.07 -8.81 -5.75
CA ALA A 191 -16.51 -10.12 -5.45
C ALA A 191 -14.97 -10.09 -5.43
N MET A 192 -14.35 -11.02 -4.70
CA MET A 192 -12.89 -11.21 -4.69
C MET A 192 -12.35 -11.38 -6.11
N PHE A 193 -13.06 -12.08 -6.97
CA PHE A 193 -12.82 -12.15 -8.40
C PHE A 193 -13.95 -11.40 -9.12
N PRO A 194 -13.77 -10.12 -9.48
CA PRO A 194 -14.84 -9.28 -10.05
C PRO A 194 -15.41 -9.81 -11.35
N THR A 195 -14.66 -10.62 -12.08
CA THR A 195 -15.06 -11.25 -13.33
C THR A 195 -15.73 -12.62 -13.14
N GLY A 196 -15.67 -13.17 -11.91
CA GLY A 196 -16.10 -14.54 -11.60
C GLY A 196 -15.08 -15.62 -11.99
N ASN A 197 -13.94 -15.26 -12.58
CA ASN A 197 -12.92 -16.19 -13.04
C ASN A 197 -11.62 -16.05 -12.23
N LEU A 198 -10.90 -17.15 -12.04
CA LEU A 198 -9.54 -17.13 -11.46
C LEU A 198 -8.52 -16.57 -12.47
N VAL A 199 -8.74 -16.85 -13.75
CA VAL A 199 -7.94 -16.35 -14.87
C VAL A 199 -8.86 -15.95 -16.01
N ASP A 200 -8.68 -14.75 -16.50
CA ASP A 200 -9.39 -14.17 -17.65
C ASP A 200 -8.47 -14.04 -18.86
N ASP A 201 -9.08 -13.99 -20.03
CA ASP A 201 -8.47 -13.44 -21.24
C ASP A 201 -8.71 -11.92 -21.25
N LEU A 202 -7.66 -11.15 -21.03
CA LEU A 202 -7.68 -9.69 -21.05
C LEU A 202 -7.15 -9.19 -22.40
N GLU A 203 -8.07 -8.69 -23.23
CA GLU A 203 -7.69 -8.07 -24.50
C GLU A 203 -7.17 -6.65 -24.28
N VAL A 204 -5.94 -6.39 -24.71
CA VAL A 204 -5.28 -5.09 -24.55
C VAL A 204 -4.82 -4.60 -25.92
N PRO A 205 -5.40 -3.51 -26.47
CA PRO A 205 -5.02 -2.96 -27.76
C PRO A 205 -3.53 -2.66 -27.86
N GLY A 206 -2.92 -3.10 -28.95
CA GLY A 206 -1.48 -2.93 -29.20
C GLY A 206 -0.56 -3.90 -28.46
N ILE A 207 -1.12 -4.76 -27.58
CA ILE A 207 -0.37 -5.77 -26.83
C ILE A 207 -0.85 -7.18 -27.21
N GLY A 208 -2.18 -7.36 -27.31
CA GLY A 208 -2.81 -8.66 -27.57
C GLY A 208 -3.63 -9.16 -26.40
N THR A 209 -3.94 -10.44 -26.40
CA THR A 209 -4.71 -11.10 -25.33
C THR A 209 -3.74 -11.64 -24.28
N LEU A 210 -3.87 -11.17 -23.04
CA LEU A 210 -3.09 -11.61 -21.91
C LEU A 210 -3.93 -12.49 -20.98
N LYS A 211 -3.38 -13.60 -20.51
CA LYS A 211 -3.95 -14.27 -19.33
C LYS A 211 -3.76 -13.38 -18.11
N ALA A 212 -4.82 -13.12 -17.36
CA ALA A 212 -4.79 -12.25 -16.19
C ALA A 212 -5.59 -12.83 -15.03
N THR A 213 -5.02 -12.82 -13.84
CA THR A 213 -5.77 -12.96 -12.59
C THR A 213 -6.08 -11.57 -12.08
N MET A 214 -7.37 -11.25 -12.02
CA MET A 214 -7.86 -9.96 -11.54
C MET A 214 -8.55 -10.16 -10.19
N ILE A 215 -7.91 -9.71 -9.12
CA ILE A 215 -8.35 -9.97 -7.75
C ILE A 215 -8.55 -8.68 -6.97
N ASN A 216 -9.62 -8.65 -6.17
CA ASN A 216 -9.93 -7.58 -5.24
C ASN A 216 -9.66 -8.06 -3.81
N ALA A 217 -8.38 -8.02 -3.39
CA ALA A 217 -7.95 -8.42 -2.06
C ALA A 217 -6.82 -7.52 -1.57
N GLY A 218 -7.03 -6.82 -0.48
CA GLY A 218 -6.11 -5.80 0.06
C GLY A 218 -5.98 -4.55 -0.82
N ILE A 219 -5.83 -4.73 -2.11
CA ILE A 219 -5.97 -3.70 -3.16
C ILE A 219 -6.32 -4.40 -4.49
N PRO A 220 -7.20 -3.85 -5.30
CA PRO A 220 -7.46 -4.37 -6.64
C PRO A 220 -6.16 -4.52 -7.42
N THR A 221 -5.88 -5.74 -7.88
CA THR A 221 -4.62 -6.07 -8.55
C THR A 221 -4.85 -6.96 -9.77
N ILE A 222 -4.16 -6.63 -10.86
CA ILE A 222 -4.12 -7.37 -12.11
C ILE A 222 -2.77 -8.07 -12.17
N PHE A 223 -2.76 -9.39 -12.11
CA PHE A 223 -1.57 -10.21 -12.29
C PHE A 223 -1.52 -10.74 -13.72
N VAL A 224 -0.38 -10.60 -14.37
CA VAL A 224 -0.08 -11.17 -15.70
C VAL A 224 1.23 -11.96 -15.64
N GLU A 225 1.45 -12.86 -16.57
CA GLU A 225 2.72 -13.58 -16.67
C GLU A 225 3.82 -12.67 -17.25
N ALA A 226 5.00 -12.70 -16.65
CA ALA A 226 6.14 -11.88 -17.09
C ALA A 226 6.52 -12.15 -18.55
N GLU A 227 6.59 -13.42 -18.94
CA GLU A 227 6.95 -13.84 -20.29
C GLU A 227 5.96 -13.32 -21.34
N ALA A 228 4.65 -13.30 -21.02
CA ALA A 228 3.61 -12.81 -21.93
C ALA A 228 3.76 -11.33 -22.29
N ILE A 229 4.46 -10.56 -21.47
CA ILE A 229 4.73 -9.13 -21.70
C ILE A 229 6.22 -8.82 -21.96
N GLY A 230 7.03 -9.87 -22.22
CA GLY A 230 8.43 -9.75 -22.61
C GLY A 230 9.42 -9.50 -21.46
N TYR A 231 9.07 -9.91 -20.23
CA TYR A 231 9.90 -9.81 -19.03
C TYR A 231 10.23 -11.19 -18.44
N THR A 232 11.19 -11.21 -17.52
CA THR A 232 11.66 -12.41 -16.83
C THR A 232 11.17 -12.52 -15.39
N GLY A 233 10.70 -11.38 -14.81
CA GLY A 233 10.39 -11.26 -13.40
C GLY A 233 11.62 -10.90 -12.53
N THR A 234 12.79 -10.71 -13.14
CA THR A 234 14.04 -10.36 -12.42
C THR A 234 14.41 -8.88 -12.55
N GLU A 235 13.65 -8.11 -13.31
CA GLU A 235 13.94 -6.71 -13.63
C GLU A 235 13.99 -5.84 -12.37
N LEU A 236 14.93 -4.87 -12.37
CA LEU A 236 15.01 -3.79 -11.41
C LEU A 236 14.38 -2.50 -11.97
N GLN A 237 14.27 -1.48 -11.14
CA GLN A 237 13.55 -0.25 -11.49
C GLN A 237 14.04 0.41 -12.77
N ASP A 238 15.36 0.53 -12.95
CA ASP A 238 15.95 1.27 -14.07
C ASP A 238 15.62 0.64 -15.42
N ALA A 239 15.50 -0.69 -15.44
CA ALA A 239 15.16 -1.44 -16.66
C ALA A 239 13.73 -1.14 -17.20
N ILE A 240 12.84 -0.67 -16.32
CA ILE A 240 11.43 -0.38 -16.68
C ILE A 240 11.15 1.11 -16.59
N ASN A 241 11.59 1.78 -15.51
CA ASN A 241 11.22 3.16 -15.25
C ASN A 241 11.89 4.17 -16.19
N GLY A 242 12.94 3.78 -16.88
CA GLY A 242 13.61 4.56 -17.93
C GLY A 242 13.00 4.39 -19.33
N ASP A 243 12.09 3.44 -19.52
CA ASP A 243 11.45 3.14 -20.81
C ASP A 243 10.00 3.64 -20.83
N GLU A 244 9.75 4.77 -21.49
CA GLU A 244 8.41 5.34 -21.61
C GLU A 244 7.42 4.41 -22.32
N ALA A 245 7.89 3.63 -23.31
CA ALA A 245 7.03 2.69 -24.02
C ALA A 245 6.61 1.52 -23.10
N ALA A 246 7.49 1.06 -22.22
CA ALA A 246 7.16 0.09 -21.19
C ALA A 246 6.13 0.65 -20.21
N LEU A 247 6.35 1.87 -19.71
CA LEU A 247 5.41 2.52 -18.77
C LEU A 247 4.03 2.70 -19.40
N GLN A 248 3.97 3.11 -20.68
CA GLN A 248 2.70 3.24 -21.40
C GLN A 248 2.00 1.88 -21.59
N ARG A 249 2.74 0.79 -21.86
CA ARG A 249 2.17 -0.57 -21.93
C ARG A 249 1.54 -0.97 -20.60
N PHE A 250 2.22 -0.77 -19.48
CA PHE A 250 1.68 -1.08 -18.16
C PHE A 250 0.44 -0.25 -17.83
N GLU A 251 0.44 1.03 -18.20
CA GLU A 251 -0.74 1.89 -18.01
C GLU A 251 -1.93 1.42 -18.87
N THR A 252 -1.67 0.96 -20.09
CA THR A 252 -2.72 0.39 -20.96
C THR A 252 -3.28 -0.90 -20.35
N ILE A 253 -2.43 -1.82 -19.88
CA ILE A 253 -2.88 -3.04 -19.17
C ILE A 253 -3.74 -2.65 -17.96
N ARG A 254 -3.30 -1.65 -17.18
CA ARG A 254 -4.00 -1.16 -15.99
C ARG A 254 -5.39 -0.62 -16.33
N ALA A 255 -5.50 0.18 -17.39
CA ALA A 255 -6.75 0.79 -17.81
C ALA A 255 -7.76 -0.25 -18.27
N TYR A 256 -7.35 -1.17 -19.14
CA TYR A 256 -8.24 -2.22 -19.64
C TYR A 256 -8.61 -3.23 -18.55
N GLY A 257 -7.69 -3.56 -17.66
CA GLY A 257 -7.98 -4.39 -16.50
C GLY A 257 -8.94 -3.70 -15.52
N ALA A 258 -8.78 -2.39 -15.26
CA ALA A 258 -9.70 -1.62 -14.42
C ALA A 258 -11.13 -1.61 -15.01
N LEU A 259 -11.25 -1.46 -16.33
CA LEU A 259 -12.53 -1.53 -17.03
C LEU A 259 -13.15 -2.93 -16.89
N ARG A 260 -12.36 -3.99 -17.10
CA ARG A 260 -12.79 -5.38 -16.97
C ARG A 260 -13.22 -5.76 -15.55
N MET A 261 -12.55 -5.20 -14.55
CA MET A 261 -12.90 -5.35 -13.11
C MET A 261 -14.13 -4.52 -12.71
N GLY A 262 -14.66 -3.64 -13.57
CA GLY A 262 -15.76 -2.75 -13.23
C GLY A 262 -15.37 -1.59 -12.29
N LEU A 263 -14.08 -1.30 -12.15
CA LEU A 263 -13.59 -0.20 -11.30
C LEU A 263 -13.75 1.17 -11.96
N ILE A 264 -13.88 1.20 -13.27
CA ILE A 264 -14.17 2.37 -14.11
C ILE A 264 -15.23 1.99 -15.15
N ARG A 265 -15.97 2.96 -15.64
CA ARG A 265 -16.99 2.80 -16.69
C ARG A 265 -16.46 3.15 -18.09
N SER A 266 -15.44 4.01 -18.13
CA SER A 266 -14.76 4.42 -19.36
C SER A 266 -13.26 4.60 -19.07
N LEU A 267 -12.45 4.51 -20.13
CA LEU A 267 -10.99 4.65 -20.02
C LEU A 267 -10.56 6.06 -19.56
N ASP A 268 -11.38 7.08 -19.78
CA ASP A 268 -11.08 8.46 -19.38
C ASP A 268 -11.06 8.63 -17.85
N GLU A 269 -11.73 7.75 -17.11
CA GLU A 269 -11.76 7.80 -15.64
C GLU A 269 -10.46 7.29 -15.00
N ILE A 270 -9.59 6.58 -15.75
CA ILE A 270 -8.40 5.93 -15.19
C ILE A 270 -7.41 6.91 -14.58
N ALA A 271 -7.33 8.13 -15.12
CA ALA A 271 -6.42 9.18 -14.63
C ALA A 271 -6.76 9.64 -13.20
N GLN A 272 -8.02 9.48 -12.77
CA GLN A 272 -8.48 9.85 -11.42
C GLN A 272 -8.26 8.71 -10.40
N ARG A 273 -7.81 7.54 -10.85
CA ARG A 273 -7.53 6.36 -10.02
C ARG A 273 -6.10 5.89 -10.16
N GLN A 274 -5.12 6.76 -9.95
CA GLN A 274 -3.70 6.43 -10.13
C GLN A 274 -3.20 5.36 -9.14
N HIS A 275 -3.82 5.29 -7.94
CA HIS A 275 -3.44 4.32 -6.91
C HIS A 275 -3.99 2.91 -7.19
N THR A 276 -5.15 2.78 -7.85
CA THR A 276 -5.86 1.51 -8.10
C THR A 276 -6.36 1.39 -9.53
N PRO A 277 -6.41 0.16 -10.11
CA PRO A 277 -5.80 -1.07 -9.62
C PRO A 277 -4.28 -1.05 -9.76
N LYS A 278 -3.60 -2.01 -9.10
CA LYS A 278 -2.19 -2.29 -9.37
C LYS A 278 -2.06 -3.22 -10.57
N VAL A 279 -0.94 -3.13 -11.28
CA VAL A 279 -0.51 -4.15 -12.23
C VAL A 279 0.73 -4.80 -11.67
N ALA A 280 0.76 -6.12 -11.65
CA ALA A 280 1.91 -6.90 -11.25
C ALA A 280 2.14 -8.02 -12.27
N PHE A 281 3.39 -8.34 -12.53
CA PHE A 281 3.72 -9.51 -13.33
C PHE A 281 4.45 -10.53 -12.46
N VAL A 282 4.14 -11.80 -12.73
CA VAL A 282 4.63 -12.95 -11.98
C VAL A 282 5.47 -13.85 -12.87
N ALA A 283 6.47 -14.48 -12.29
CA ALA A 283 7.29 -15.48 -12.94
C ALA A 283 7.63 -16.61 -11.98
N ARG A 284 8.03 -17.76 -12.54
CA ARG A 284 8.59 -18.86 -11.76
C ARG A 284 9.89 -18.42 -11.06
N PRO A 285 10.32 -19.12 -10.00
CA PRO A 285 11.59 -18.85 -9.34
C PRO A 285 12.75 -18.82 -10.32
N ALA A 286 13.61 -17.82 -10.19
CA ALA A 286 14.87 -17.71 -10.92
C ALA A 286 15.88 -16.94 -10.05
N ASP A 287 17.16 -17.18 -10.28
CA ASP A 287 18.24 -16.43 -9.63
C ASP A 287 18.23 -14.98 -10.11
N TYR A 288 18.40 -14.03 -9.19
CA TYR A 288 18.58 -12.62 -9.55
C TYR A 288 19.41 -11.89 -8.49
N VAL A 289 19.82 -10.67 -8.83
CA VAL A 289 20.52 -9.78 -7.90
C VAL A 289 19.54 -8.68 -7.49
N ALA A 290 19.28 -8.56 -6.19
CA ALA A 290 18.45 -7.49 -5.64
C ALA A 290 19.12 -6.11 -5.81
N SER A 291 18.34 -5.04 -5.70
CA SER A 291 18.83 -3.65 -5.83
C SER A 291 19.90 -3.27 -4.80
N SER A 292 20.03 -4.03 -3.71
CA SER A 292 21.11 -3.90 -2.72
C SER A 292 22.44 -4.55 -3.16
N GLY A 293 22.46 -5.27 -4.29
CA GLY A 293 23.58 -6.10 -4.72
C GLY A 293 23.58 -7.50 -4.12
N ARG A 294 22.63 -7.84 -3.25
CA ARG A 294 22.52 -9.18 -2.64
C ARG A 294 21.96 -10.18 -3.67
N PRO A 295 22.62 -11.34 -3.87
CA PRO A 295 22.05 -12.41 -4.68
C PRO A 295 20.85 -13.04 -3.97
N VAL A 296 19.83 -13.40 -4.75
CA VAL A 296 18.66 -14.18 -4.33
C VAL A 296 18.61 -15.41 -5.21
N ALA A 297 18.72 -16.58 -4.61
CA ALA A 297 18.67 -17.83 -5.34
C ALA A 297 17.22 -18.24 -5.65
N ALA A 298 17.00 -18.93 -6.75
CA ALA A 298 15.70 -19.47 -7.11
C ALA A 298 15.10 -20.36 -6.01
N GLY A 299 15.95 -21.10 -5.30
CA GLY A 299 15.52 -21.94 -4.16
C GLY A 299 15.08 -21.19 -2.91
N ASP A 300 15.34 -19.89 -2.81
CA ASP A 300 14.97 -19.05 -1.67
C ASP A 300 13.56 -18.46 -1.81
N VAL A 301 12.93 -18.63 -2.96
CA VAL A 301 11.61 -18.04 -3.27
C VAL A 301 10.70 -19.06 -3.93
N ASP A 302 9.39 -18.89 -3.78
CA ASP A 302 8.36 -19.69 -4.45
C ASP A 302 7.99 -19.13 -5.82
N LEU A 303 8.14 -17.80 -6.01
CA LEU A 303 7.88 -17.10 -7.28
C LEU A 303 8.59 -15.75 -7.29
N LEU A 304 8.61 -15.12 -8.45
CA LEU A 304 9.06 -13.72 -8.61
C LEU A 304 7.85 -12.83 -8.89
N VAL A 305 7.85 -11.62 -8.31
CA VAL A 305 6.80 -10.62 -8.54
C VAL A 305 7.43 -9.24 -8.74
N ARG A 306 6.95 -8.54 -9.75
CA ARG A 306 7.22 -7.12 -9.99
C ARG A 306 5.90 -6.38 -10.05
N ALA A 307 5.80 -5.23 -9.39
CA ALA A 307 4.52 -4.52 -9.28
C ALA A 307 4.68 -3.02 -9.53
N MET A 308 3.74 -2.48 -10.33
CA MET A 308 3.68 -1.07 -10.68
C MET A 308 2.92 -0.27 -9.60
N SER A 309 3.39 0.92 -9.31
CA SER A 309 2.75 1.86 -8.40
C SER A 309 2.90 3.29 -8.91
N MET A 310 1.80 4.00 -9.09
CA MET A 310 1.80 5.38 -9.60
C MET A 310 2.59 5.49 -10.93
N GLY A 311 2.36 4.57 -11.85
CA GLY A 311 2.99 4.54 -13.17
C GLY A 311 4.47 4.14 -13.21
N LYS A 312 5.04 3.65 -12.11
CA LYS A 312 6.45 3.24 -12.03
C LYS A 312 6.58 1.86 -11.37
N LEU A 313 7.64 1.12 -11.71
CA LEU A 313 7.98 -0.11 -10.99
C LEU A 313 8.40 0.25 -9.55
N HIS A 314 7.76 -0.40 -8.58
CA HIS A 314 8.04 -0.18 -7.16
C HIS A 314 9.40 -0.76 -6.77
N HIS A 315 10.17 -0.04 -5.95
CA HIS A 315 11.53 -0.44 -5.56
C HIS A 315 11.58 -1.71 -4.68
N ALA A 316 10.48 -2.03 -3.99
CA ALA A 316 10.33 -3.22 -3.17
C ALA A 316 8.95 -3.86 -3.46
N MET A 317 8.10 -4.02 -2.42
CA MET A 317 6.71 -4.45 -2.60
C MET A 317 5.76 -3.61 -1.75
N MET A 318 4.66 -3.19 -2.37
CA MET A 318 3.56 -2.55 -1.63
C MET A 318 2.88 -3.57 -0.72
N GLY A 319 2.59 -3.17 0.53
CA GLY A 319 1.99 -4.08 1.50
C GLY A 319 0.62 -4.60 1.07
N THR A 320 -0.22 -3.75 0.47
CA THR A 320 -1.53 -4.18 -0.04
C THR A 320 -1.42 -5.11 -1.25
N ALA A 321 -0.44 -4.90 -2.13
CA ALA A 321 -0.14 -5.85 -3.20
C ALA A 321 0.39 -7.18 -2.65
N ALA A 322 1.16 -7.16 -1.54
CA ALA A 322 1.57 -8.39 -0.86
C ALA A 322 0.36 -9.17 -0.30
N VAL A 323 -0.67 -8.47 0.21
CA VAL A 323 -1.96 -9.11 0.58
C VAL A 323 -2.59 -9.78 -0.63
N ALA A 324 -2.69 -9.07 -1.77
CA ALA A 324 -3.23 -9.65 -3.01
C ALA A 324 -2.42 -10.86 -3.49
N ILE A 325 -1.07 -10.79 -3.39
CA ILE A 325 -0.18 -11.91 -3.73
C ILE A 325 -0.45 -13.11 -2.82
N GLY A 326 -0.50 -12.91 -1.50
CA GLY A 326 -0.77 -13.99 -0.54
C GLY A 326 -2.13 -14.63 -0.75
N THR A 327 -3.15 -13.80 -0.95
CA THR A 327 -4.52 -14.26 -1.23
C THR A 327 -4.57 -15.06 -2.54
N ALA A 328 -4.04 -14.54 -3.63
CA ALA A 328 -4.03 -15.23 -4.91
C ALA A 328 -3.18 -16.52 -4.87
N ALA A 329 -2.05 -16.51 -4.15
CA ALA A 329 -1.20 -17.69 -4.00
C ALA A 329 -1.91 -18.84 -3.24
N ALA A 330 -2.76 -18.51 -2.27
CA ALA A 330 -3.53 -19.49 -1.50
C ALA A 330 -4.68 -20.13 -2.30
N ILE A 331 -5.04 -19.58 -3.45
CA ILE A 331 -6.14 -20.03 -4.28
C ILE A 331 -5.60 -20.79 -5.50
N PRO A 332 -5.73 -22.14 -5.55
CA PRO A 332 -5.26 -22.95 -6.67
C PRO A 332 -5.87 -22.51 -8.00
N GLY A 333 -5.03 -22.37 -9.02
CA GLY A 333 -5.44 -22.00 -10.38
C GLY A 333 -5.31 -20.53 -10.72
N THR A 334 -5.01 -19.62 -9.79
CA THR A 334 -4.63 -18.24 -10.11
C THR A 334 -3.23 -18.21 -10.72
N LEU A 335 -2.89 -17.17 -11.50
CA LEU A 335 -1.54 -17.03 -12.08
C LEU A 335 -0.44 -16.95 -11.01
N VAL A 336 -0.73 -16.34 -9.86
CA VAL A 336 0.21 -16.29 -8.73
C VAL A 336 0.46 -17.67 -8.15
N ASN A 337 -0.59 -18.45 -7.92
CA ASN A 337 -0.50 -19.83 -7.44
C ASN A 337 0.26 -20.72 -8.45
N LEU A 338 -0.08 -20.61 -9.73
CA LEU A 338 0.58 -21.38 -10.80
C LEU A 338 2.07 -21.02 -10.94
N ALA A 339 2.43 -19.74 -10.82
CA ALA A 339 3.83 -19.30 -10.83
C ALA A 339 4.60 -19.85 -9.64
N ALA A 340 3.94 -20.03 -8.48
CA ALA A 340 4.50 -20.64 -7.29
C ALA A 340 4.54 -22.18 -7.33
N GLY A 341 4.15 -22.83 -8.43
CA GLY A 341 4.16 -24.28 -8.60
C GLY A 341 2.81 -24.95 -8.35
N GLY A 342 1.74 -24.20 -8.11
CA GLY A 342 0.38 -24.71 -7.93
C GLY A 342 0.11 -25.32 -6.55
N GLY A 343 -1.08 -25.90 -6.41
CA GLY A 343 -1.52 -26.61 -5.20
C GLY A 343 -2.00 -25.69 -4.07
N GLU A 344 -2.39 -26.28 -2.96
CA GLU A 344 -2.80 -25.55 -1.75
C GLU A 344 -1.58 -24.95 -1.05
N ARG A 345 -1.70 -23.70 -0.62
CA ARG A 345 -0.62 -22.96 0.05
C ARG A 345 -1.18 -22.06 1.15
N GLU A 346 -0.60 -22.11 2.32
CA GLU A 346 -0.91 -21.18 3.42
C GLU A 346 -0.03 -19.92 3.39
N ALA A 347 1.12 -20.01 2.72
CA ALA A 347 2.06 -18.89 2.57
C ALA A 347 2.95 -19.07 1.35
N VAL A 348 3.47 -17.95 0.84
CA VAL A 348 4.52 -17.93 -0.18
C VAL A 348 5.61 -16.93 0.21
N ARG A 349 6.84 -17.23 -0.19
CA ARG A 349 7.96 -16.28 -0.21
C ARG A 349 8.20 -15.88 -1.65
N PHE A 350 8.02 -14.63 -1.96
CA PHE A 350 8.26 -14.13 -3.33
C PHE A 350 9.47 -13.19 -3.40
N GLY A 351 10.17 -13.26 -4.54
CA GLY A 351 11.26 -12.34 -4.86
C GLY A 351 10.73 -11.04 -5.47
N HIS A 352 11.26 -9.89 -5.01
CA HIS A 352 10.94 -8.55 -5.49
C HIS A 352 12.22 -7.72 -5.70
N PRO A 353 12.18 -6.49 -6.27
CA PRO A 353 13.40 -5.75 -6.61
C PRO A 353 14.42 -5.60 -5.48
N SER A 354 13.98 -5.45 -4.23
CA SER A 354 14.89 -5.25 -3.08
C SER A 354 15.23 -6.53 -2.32
N GLY A 355 14.74 -7.69 -2.73
CA GLY A 355 14.98 -8.96 -2.04
C GLY A 355 13.74 -9.85 -1.98
N THR A 356 13.39 -10.38 -0.82
CA THR A 356 12.28 -11.33 -0.64
C THR A 356 11.26 -10.86 0.38
N LEU A 357 10.04 -11.39 0.28
CA LEU A 357 9.00 -11.18 1.26
C LEU A 357 8.15 -12.43 1.40
N ARG A 358 7.86 -12.78 2.66
CA ARG A 358 6.90 -13.84 2.97
C ARG A 358 5.54 -13.23 3.30
N VAL A 359 4.48 -13.80 2.73
CA VAL A 359 3.08 -13.45 3.03
C VAL A 359 2.25 -14.72 3.13
N GLY A 360 1.34 -14.76 4.10
CA GLY A 360 0.40 -15.86 4.27
C GLY A 360 -1.03 -15.42 4.03
N ALA A 361 -1.91 -16.37 3.73
CA ALA A 361 -3.35 -16.16 3.72
C ALA A 361 -4.08 -17.46 4.12
N GLN A 362 -5.23 -17.29 4.78
CA GLN A 362 -6.13 -18.40 5.11
C GLN A 362 -7.28 -18.38 4.12
N ALA A 363 -7.24 -19.31 3.16
CA ALA A 363 -8.27 -19.51 2.16
C ALA A 363 -9.02 -20.81 2.39
N SER A 364 -10.32 -20.81 2.13
CA SER A 364 -11.19 -21.98 2.16
C SER A 364 -12.26 -21.87 1.08
N GLN A 365 -12.94 -22.96 0.75
CA GLN A 365 -14.11 -22.93 -0.11
C GLN A 365 -15.38 -23.02 0.74
N ASP A 366 -16.32 -22.13 0.47
CA ASP A 366 -17.67 -22.16 1.03
C ASP A 366 -18.68 -22.13 -0.13
N GLY A 367 -19.51 -23.17 -0.23
CA GLY A 367 -20.49 -23.26 -1.32
C GLY A 367 -19.92 -23.30 -2.73
N GLY A 368 -18.61 -23.61 -2.89
CA GLY A 368 -17.90 -23.59 -4.18
C GLY A 368 -17.23 -22.24 -4.50
N GLU A 369 -17.42 -21.23 -3.66
CA GLU A 369 -16.74 -19.94 -3.76
C GLU A 369 -15.51 -19.88 -2.83
N TRP A 370 -14.46 -19.19 -3.28
CA TRP A 370 -13.29 -18.97 -2.45
C TRP A 370 -13.53 -17.85 -1.44
N VAL A 371 -13.24 -18.13 -0.17
CA VAL A 371 -13.28 -17.18 0.93
C VAL A 371 -11.88 -17.09 1.55
N VAL A 372 -11.42 -15.87 1.80
CA VAL A 372 -10.17 -15.61 2.50
C VAL A 372 -10.46 -14.80 3.77
N THR A 373 -10.26 -15.42 4.92
CA THR A 373 -10.59 -14.81 6.21
C THR A 373 -9.55 -13.81 6.66
N LYS A 374 -8.28 -14.06 6.34
CA LYS A 374 -7.19 -13.11 6.62
C LYS A 374 -5.95 -13.33 5.76
N ALA A 375 -5.21 -12.26 5.54
CA ALA A 375 -3.84 -12.29 5.06
C ALA A 375 -2.90 -11.77 6.15
N ILE A 376 -1.72 -12.39 6.27
CA ILE A 376 -0.77 -12.11 7.34
C ILE A 376 0.57 -11.76 6.73
N MET A 377 1.18 -10.67 7.20
CA MET A 377 2.54 -10.31 6.85
C MET A 377 3.24 -9.58 7.99
N SER A 378 4.55 -9.77 8.05
CA SER A 378 5.43 -9.07 8.97
C SER A 378 6.06 -7.85 8.32
N ARG A 379 6.13 -6.77 9.07
CA ARG A 379 6.77 -5.51 8.74
C ARG A 379 7.51 -4.99 9.95
N SER A 380 8.11 -3.80 9.80
CA SER A 380 8.60 -3.00 10.93
C SER A 380 8.18 -1.55 10.75
N ALA A 381 8.15 -0.82 11.84
CA ALA A 381 7.89 0.61 11.87
C ALA A 381 9.00 1.35 12.61
N ARG A 382 9.15 2.63 12.34
CA ARG A 382 10.09 3.49 13.05
C ARG A 382 9.62 4.93 13.01
N VAL A 383 9.64 5.61 14.13
CA VAL A 383 9.51 7.07 14.19
C VAL A 383 10.82 7.68 13.66
N LEU A 384 10.71 8.54 12.66
CA LEU A 384 11.83 9.25 12.06
C LEU A 384 11.98 10.65 12.64
N MET A 385 10.86 11.31 12.93
CA MET A 385 10.81 12.62 13.54
C MET A 385 9.44 12.86 14.19
N GLU A 386 9.43 13.49 15.34
CA GLU A 386 8.25 14.04 16.00
C GLU A 386 8.38 15.55 16.12
N GLY A 387 7.25 16.26 16.05
CA GLY A 387 7.24 17.70 16.19
C GLY A 387 6.06 18.37 15.51
N ALA A 388 6.32 19.42 14.73
CA ALA A 388 5.26 20.11 13.99
C ALA A 388 5.74 20.49 12.58
N VAL A 389 4.91 20.20 11.59
CA VAL A 389 5.09 20.77 10.26
C VAL A 389 4.67 22.24 10.25
N ARG A 390 5.35 23.04 9.44
CA ARG A 390 5.04 24.47 9.27
C ARG A 390 4.53 24.70 7.86
N VAL A 391 3.37 25.30 7.76
CA VAL A 391 2.73 25.63 6.49
C VAL A 391 2.21 27.07 6.52
N PRO A 392 2.10 27.79 5.39
CA PRO A 392 1.45 29.10 5.35
C PRO A 392 0.02 29.00 5.93
N GLY A 393 -0.42 29.97 6.68
CA GLY A 393 -1.72 29.97 7.35
C GLY A 393 -2.93 29.99 6.41
N ASP A 394 -2.71 30.16 5.11
CA ASP A 394 -3.70 30.06 4.04
C ASP A 394 -3.59 28.78 3.22
N ALA A 395 -2.69 27.85 3.57
CA ALA A 395 -2.43 26.61 2.84
C ALA A 395 -3.67 25.71 2.69
N PHE A 396 -4.67 25.87 3.55
CA PHE A 396 -5.95 25.14 3.50
C PHE A 396 -7.09 25.93 2.86
N ARG A 397 -6.82 27.14 2.35
CA ARG A 397 -7.77 27.86 1.52
C ARG A 397 -7.66 27.31 0.12
N ALA A 398 -8.77 26.75 -0.40
CA ALA A 398 -8.81 26.32 -1.78
C ALA A 398 -8.36 27.47 -2.69
N ALA A 399 -7.42 27.20 -3.61
CA ALA A 399 -7.09 28.16 -4.64
C ALA A 399 -8.40 28.52 -5.40
N PRO A 400 -8.65 29.79 -5.72
CA PRO A 400 -9.78 30.12 -6.57
C PRO A 400 -9.68 29.30 -7.85
N ARG A 401 -10.75 28.62 -8.23
CA ARG A 401 -10.84 27.89 -9.51
C ARG A 401 -10.63 28.95 -10.61
N THR A 402 -9.49 28.90 -11.26
CA THR A 402 -9.24 29.64 -12.49
C THR A 402 -9.89 28.95 -13.66
#